data_af7225b843f885ddc994fbe832154c97
#
_entry.id   af7225b843f885ddc994fbe832154c97
#
_cell.length_a   1.000
_cell.length_b   1.000
_cell.length_c   1.000
_cell.angle_alpha   90.00
_cell.angle_beta   90.00
_cell.angle_gamma   90.00
#
_symmetry.space_group_name_H-M   'P 1'
#
loop_
_entity.id
_entity.type
_entity.pdbx_description
1 polymer ?
#
loop_
_entity_poly.entity_id
_entity_poly.type
_entity_poly.pdbx_seq_one_letter_code
_entity_poly.pdbx_strand_id
1 'polypeptide(L)'
;MDDRLSTFIDEADAYAQCEAAGYTAHKFDFPAVENEPHWHDFDSLTFIVAGELTVVDVEEGVSYTCGAGTKLVGQKGFAHFEKSEGYTAIIGFAQDPSSLTQPINKPLPASL
;
A
#
# COMPACT_ATOMS: atom_id res chain seq x y z
N MET A 1 16.88 1.77 7.89
CA MET A 1 16.03 1.48 6.74
C MET A 1 14.76 0.74 7.18
N ASP A 2 13.65 1.09 6.62
CA ASP A 2 12.38 0.50 7.02
C ASP A 2 12.17 -0.86 6.33
N ASP A 3 11.79 -1.87 7.12
CA ASP A 3 11.55 -3.22 6.63
C ASP A 3 10.33 -3.32 5.70
N ARG A 4 9.52 -2.27 5.63
CA ARG A 4 8.36 -2.22 4.74
C ARG A 4 8.74 -2.06 3.29
N LEU A 5 9.92 -1.53 2.99
CA LEU A 5 10.35 -1.22 1.64
C LEU A 5 11.36 -2.23 1.10
N SER A 6 11.14 -2.66 -0.12
CA SER A 6 12.09 -3.48 -0.88
C SER A 6 11.85 -3.24 -2.35
N THR A 7 12.36 -4.11 -3.21
CA THR A 7 12.20 -3.98 -4.65
C THR A 7 11.59 -5.24 -5.24
N PHE A 8 11.12 -5.14 -6.48
CA PHE A 8 10.64 -6.27 -7.26
C PHE A 8 11.13 -6.11 -8.71
N ILE A 9 11.04 -7.17 -9.50
CA ILE A 9 11.67 -7.20 -10.82
C ILE A 9 10.74 -6.61 -11.89
N ASP A 10 9.52 -7.10 -11.99
CA ASP A 10 8.52 -6.71 -13.00
C ASP A 10 7.12 -7.09 -12.52
N GLU A 11 6.11 -6.85 -13.37
CA GLU A 11 4.71 -7.16 -13.02
C GLU A 11 4.51 -8.65 -12.79
N ALA A 12 5.14 -9.52 -13.59
CA ALA A 12 5.02 -10.95 -13.41
C ALA A 12 5.56 -11.38 -12.04
N ASP A 13 6.68 -10.80 -11.62
CA ASP A 13 7.25 -11.03 -10.30
C ASP A 13 6.30 -10.57 -9.19
N ALA A 14 5.67 -9.40 -9.36
CA ALA A 14 4.71 -8.88 -8.38
C ALA A 14 3.54 -9.85 -8.18
N TYR A 15 2.95 -10.33 -9.27
CA TYR A 15 1.86 -11.32 -9.19
C TYR A 15 2.33 -12.63 -8.57
N ALA A 16 3.54 -13.09 -8.92
CA ALA A 16 4.10 -14.32 -8.36
C ALA A 16 4.31 -14.21 -6.84
N GLN A 17 4.77 -13.05 -6.37
CA GLN A 17 4.95 -12.83 -4.92
C GLN A 17 3.61 -12.83 -4.19
N CYS A 18 2.58 -12.22 -4.77
CA CYS A 18 1.24 -12.24 -4.19
C CYS A 18 0.70 -13.66 -4.11
N GLU A 19 0.83 -14.44 -5.19
CA GLU A 19 0.39 -15.83 -5.21
C GLU A 19 1.11 -16.66 -4.16
N ALA A 20 2.43 -16.50 -4.05
CA ALA A 20 3.24 -17.22 -3.07
C ALA A 20 2.83 -16.88 -1.62
N ALA A 21 2.36 -15.66 -1.38
CA ALA A 21 1.88 -15.23 -0.09
C ALA A 21 0.43 -15.65 0.19
N GLY A 22 -0.28 -16.16 -0.82
CA GLY A 22 -1.69 -16.48 -0.71
C GLY A 22 -2.60 -15.25 -0.79
N TYR A 23 -2.13 -14.18 -1.41
CA TYR A 23 -2.84 -12.92 -1.51
C TYR A 23 -3.53 -12.79 -2.86
N THR A 24 -4.67 -12.09 -2.88
CA THR A 24 -5.41 -11.78 -4.10
C THR A 24 -4.87 -10.46 -4.67
N ALA A 25 -4.38 -10.49 -5.90
CA ALA A 25 -3.72 -9.33 -6.51
C ALA A 25 -4.57 -8.68 -7.59
N HIS A 26 -4.58 -7.34 -7.61
CA HIS A 26 -5.24 -6.54 -8.64
C HIS A 26 -4.35 -5.36 -9.01
N LYS A 27 -4.41 -4.95 -10.28
CA LYS A 27 -3.67 -3.79 -10.78
C LYS A 27 -4.62 -2.59 -10.82
N PHE A 28 -4.14 -1.47 -10.31
CA PHE A 28 -4.91 -0.22 -10.23
C PHE A 28 -4.13 0.94 -10.83
N ASP A 29 -4.86 1.85 -11.50
CA ASP A 29 -4.34 3.17 -11.87
C ASP A 29 -4.99 4.19 -10.93
N PHE A 30 -4.18 4.84 -10.11
CA PHE A 30 -4.66 5.83 -9.16
C PHE A 30 -4.40 7.24 -9.66
N PRO A 31 -5.41 8.12 -9.59
CA PRO A 31 -5.21 9.53 -9.89
C PRO A 31 -4.37 10.20 -8.80
N ALA A 32 -4.07 11.49 -9.00
CA ALA A 32 -3.43 12.28 -7.96
C ALA A 32 -4.25 12.20 -6.68
N VAL A 33 -3.56 12.05 -5.55
CA VAL A 33 -4.20 11.84 -4.24
C VAL A 33 -3.40 12.52 -3.15
N GLU A 34 -4.13 13.04 -2.16
CA GLU A 34 -3.60 13.43 -0.87
C GLU A 34 -4.72 13.14 0.12
N ASN A 35 -4.62 12.01 0.81
CA ASN A 35 -5.72 11.55 1.66
C ASN A 35 -5.48 11.83 3.14
N GLU A 36 -6.52 11.59 3.94
CA GLU A 36 -6.45 11.76 5.38
C GLU A 36 -5.72 10.60 6.04
N PRO A 37 -5.08 10.83 7.19
CA PRO A 37 -4.49 9.73 7.96
C PRO A 37 -5.51 8.63 8.22
N HIS A 38 -5.09 7.38 8.00
CA HIS A 38 -5.98 6.22 8.12
C HIS A 38 -5.17 4.96 8.39
N TRP A 39 -5.88 3.86 8.63
CA TRP A 39 -5.28 2.54 8.78
C TRP A 39 -6.20 1.50 8.12
N HIS A 40 -5.65 0.31 7.90
CA HIS A 40 -6.40 -0.81 7.31
C HIS A 40 -6.41 -1.98 8.29
N ASP A 41 -7.49 -2.76 8.27
CA ASP A 41 -7.60 -3.94 9.12
C ASP A 41 -7.19 -5.24 8.40
N PHE A 42 -6.31 -5.10 7.42
CA PHE A 42 -5.78 -6.23 6.66
C PHE A 42 -4.33 -5.97 6.25
N ASP A 43 -3.61 -7.05 5.94
CA ASP A 43 -2.26 -6.96 5.40
C ASP A 43 -2.31 -6.86 3.88
N SER A 44 -1.34 -6.16 3.30
CA SER A 44 -1.25 -5.99 1.84
C SER A 44 0.19 -5.90 1.38
N LEU A 45 0.37 -6.14 0.07
CA LEU A 45 1.63 -5.89 -0.63
C LEU A 45 1.32 -4.94 -1.77
N THR A 46 2.06 -3.84 -1.86
CA THR A 46 1.89 -2.85 -2.93
C THR A 46 3.16 -2.79 -3.76
N PHE A 47 3.00 -2.95 -5.07
CA PHE A 47 4.11 -2.95 -6.03
C PHE A 47 3.91 -1.78 -6.99
N ILE A 48 4.77 -0.77 -6.91
CA ILE A 48 4.65 0.43 -7.76
C ILE A 48 5.18 0.10 -9.15
N VAL A 49 4.30 0.16 -10.14
CA VAL A 49 4.61 -0.15 -11.53
C VAL A 49 5.03 1.10 -12.29
N ALA A 50 4.36 2.22 -12.02
CA ALA A 50 4.62 3.50 -12.68
C ALA A 50 4.26 4.64 -11.76
N GLY A 51 4.88 5.80 -11.94
CA GLY A 51 4.64 6.96 -11.12
C GLY A 51 5.37 6.87 -9.79
N GLU A 52 4.90 7.64 -8.82
CA GLU A 52 5.54 7.78 -7.51
C GLU A 52 4.48 7.92 -6.44
N LEU A 53 4.67 7.23 -5.33
CA LEU A 53 3.77 7.31 -4.17
C LEU A 53 4.57 7.68 -2.94
N THR A 54 4.17 8.74 -2.25
CA THR A 54 4.74 9.09 -0.95
C THR A 54 3.80 8.59 0.15
N VAL A 55 4.34 7.80 1.06
CA VAL A 55 3.61 7.27 2.22
C VAL A 55 4.20 7.88 3.47
N VAL A 56 3.36 8.47 4.31
CA VAL A 56 3.78 9.10 5.56
C VAL A 56 3.32 8.23 6.73
N ASP A 57 4.28 7.76 7.51
CA ASP A 57 4.02 7.02 8.75
C ASP A 57 3.61 8.03 9.82
N VAL A 58 2.37 7.96 10.26
CA VAL A 58 1.81 8.92 11.21
C VAL A 58 2.46 8.81 12.59
N GLU A 59 2.76 7.60 13.02
CA GLU A 59 3.34 7.37 14.35
C GLU A 59 4.79 7.83 14.44
N GLU A 60 5.59 7.48 13.42
CA GLU A 60 7.02 7.79 13.41
C GLU A 60 7.33 9.16 12.82
N GLY A 61 6.38 9.74 12.09
CA GLY A 61 6.59 11.02 11.42
C GLY A 61 7.57 10.93 10.26
N VAL A 62 7.69 9.76 9.63
CA VAL A 62 8.67 9.49 8.57
C VAL A 62 7.94 9.32 7.24
N SER A 63 8.52 9.89 6.18
CA SER A 63 7.98 9.78 4.82
C SER A 63 8.82 8.82 3.98
N TYR A 64 8.15 8.04 3.15
CA TYR A 64 8.78 7.14 2.18
C TYR A 64 8.28 7.49 0.80
N THR A 65 9.19 7.78 -0.14
CA THR A 65 8.84 8.01 -1.54
C THR A 65 9.14 6.75 -2.34
N CYS A 66 8.09 6.16 -2.90
CA CYS A 66 8.15 4.87 -3.58
C CYS A 66 7.96 5.08 -5.08
N GLY A 67 9.01 4.91 -5.84
CA GLY A 67 8.96 4.98 -7.30
C GLY A 67 8.73 3.62 -7.93
N ALA A 68 8.71 3.57 -9.27
CA ALA A 68 8.57 2.32 -10.00
C ALA A 68 9.66 1.32 -9.58
N GLY A 69 9.26 0.08 -9.35
CA GLY A 69 10.18 -0.97 -8.87
C GLY A 69 10.20 -1.13 -7.36
N THR A 70 9.46 -0.32 -6.62
CA THR A 70 9.39 -0.40 -5.15
C THR A 70 8.25 -1.29 -4.71
N LYS A 71 8.54 -2.20 -3.78
CA LYS A 71 7.56 -3.03 -3.08
C LYS A 71 7.37 -2.47 -1.67
N LEU A 72 6.12 -2.24 -1.29
CA LEU A 72 5.75 -1.74 0.04
C LEU A 72 4.89 -2.78 0.75
N VAL A 73 5.31 -3.18 1.95
CA VAL A 73 4.52 -4.09 2.79
C VAL A 73 3.60 -3.24 3.67
N GLY A 74 2.30 -3.43 3.51
CA GLY A 74 1.28 -2.77 4.31
C GLY A 74 0.83 -3.68 5.43
N GLN A 75 1.24 -3.36 6.67
CA GLN A 75 0.86 -4.15 7.83
C GLN A 75 -0.49 -3.70 8.36
N LYS A 76 -1.31 -4.67 8.77
CA LYS A 76 -2.56 -4.41 9.46
C LYS A 76 -2.33 -3.44 10.63
N GLY A 77 -3.13 -2.38 10.69
CA GLY A 77 -3.05 -1.40 11.77
C GLY A 77 -2.05 -0.27 11.55
N PHE A 78 -1.29 -0.30 10.45
CA PHE A 78 -0.31 0.75 10.15
C PHE A 78 -1.03 2.06 9.82
N ALA A 79 -0.86 3.08 10.67
CA ALA A 79 -1.47 4.39 10.49
C ALA A 79 -0.61 5.24 9.55
N HIS A 80 -1.19 5.68 8.45
CA HIS A 80 -0.45 6.41 7.42
C HIS A 80 -1.37 7.31 6.60
N PHE A 81 -0.79 8.16 5.78
CA PHE A 81 -1.51 8.81 4.69
C PHE A 81 -0.61 8.86 3.46
N GLU A 82 -1.20 9.17 2.32
CA GLU A 82 -0.55 9.04 1.02
C GLU A 82 -0.68 10.31 0.21
N LYS A 83 0.38 10.60 -0.57
CA LYS A 83 0.41 11.70 -1.53
C LYS A 83 0.98 11.20 -2.83
N SER A 84 0.37 11.58 -3.96
CA SER A 84 0.88 11.23 -5.28
C SER A 84 0.29 12.16 -6.33
N GLU A 85 1.05 12.38 -7.40
CA GLU A 85 0.56 13.04 -8.61
C GLU A 85 -0.16 12.04 -9.54
N GLY A 86 -0.17 10.79 -9.17
CA GLY A 86 -0.74 9.68 -9.91
C GLY A 86 0.23 8.53 -10.01
N TYR A 87 -0.25 7.31 -9.85
CA TYR A 87 0.61 6.13 -9.92
C TYR A 87 -0.19 4.90 -10.33
N THR A 88 0.53 3.89 -10.82
CA THR A 88 -0.02 2.58 -11.13
C THR A 88 0.62 1.57 -10.20
N ALA A 89 -0.19 0.73 -9.58
CA ALA A 89 0.31 -0.27 -8.65
C ALA A 89 -0.46 -1.59 -8.75
N ILE A 90 0.25 -2.68 -8.46
CA ILE A 90 -0.36 -3.98 -8.22
C ILE A 90 -0.46 -4.12 -6.71
N ILE A 91 -1.65 -4.38 -6.20
CA ILE A 91 -1.87 -4.54 -4.77
C ILE A 91 -2.38 -5.95 -4.49
N GLY A 92 -1.66 -6.67 -3.63
CA GLY A 92 -2.07 -7.97 -3.13
C GLY A 92 -2.73 -7.81 -1.77
N PHE A 93 -3.92 -8.38 -1.61
CA PHE A 93 -4.71 -8.33 -0.39
C PHE A 93 -4.64 -9.68 0.32
N ALA A 94 -4.38 -9.66 1.63
CA ALA A 94 -4.31 -10.89 2.44
C ALA A 94 -5.64 -11.64 2.46
N GLN A 95 -6.72 -10.95 2.14
CA GLN A 95 -8.04 -11.56 2.04
C GLN A 95 -8.74 -11.03 0.80
N ASP A 96 -9.80 -11.71 0.36
CA ASP A 96 -10.57 -11.30 -0.81
C ASP A 96 -11.05 -9.86 -0.63
N PRO A 97 -10.79 -8.96 -1.60
CA PRO A 97 -11.25 -7.56 -1.49
C PRO A 97 -12.75 -7.40 -1.22
N SER A 98 -13.57 -8.34 -1.70
CA SER A 98 -15.02 -8.30 -1.45
C SER A 98 -15.37 -8.57 0.01
N SER A 99 -14.46 -9.15 0.79
CA SER A 99 -14.66 -9.46 2.21
C SER A 99 -14.11 -8.38 3.13
N LEU A 100 -13.50 -7.32 2.59
CA LEU A 100 -12.92 -6.24 3.40
C LEU A 100 -14.01 -5.43 4.09
N THR A 101 -13.77 -5.08 5.36
CA THR A 101 -14.69 -4.26 6.14
C THR A 101 -14.65 -2.82 5.66
N GLN A 102 -15.82 -2.26 5.38
CA GLN A 102 -15.92 -0.87 4.95
C GLN A 102 -16.04 0.07 6.16
N PRO A 103 -15.48 1.28 6.09
CA PRO A 103 -14.64 1.76 4.99
C PRO A 103 -13.27 1.09 5.02
N ILE A 104 -12.65 0.92 3.85
CA ILE A 104 -11.32 0.31 3.74
C ILE A 104 -10.29 1.22 4.44
N ASN A 105 -10.36 2.52 4.20
CA ASN A 105 -9.54 3.50 4.91
C ASN A 105 -10.27 3.88 6.20
N LYS A 106 -9.78 3.38 7.33
CA LYS A 106 -10.40 3.61 8.63
C LYS A 106 -9.82 4.85 9.29
N PRO A 107 -10.67 5.73 9.84
CA PRO A 107 -10.18 6.96 10.47
C PRO A 107 -9.42 6.67 11.76
N LEU A 108 -8.45 7.54 12.08
CA LEU A 108 -7.73 7.44 13.34
C LEU A 108 -8.67 7.77 14.51
N PRO A 109 -8.45 7.16 15.68
CA PRO A 109 -9.19 7.55 16.88
C PRO A 109 -8.93 9.03 17.23
N ALA A 110 -9.93 9.69 17.75
CA ALA A 110 -9.83 11.10 18.10
C ALA A 110 -8.78 11.37 19.17
N SER A 111 -8.40 10.37 19.93
CA SER A 111 -7.41 10.47 21.00
C SER A 111 -5.96 10.39 20.52
N LEU A 112 -5.74 10.19 19.23
CA LEU A 112 -4.36 10.14 18.68
C LEU A 112 -3.81 11.53 18.28
#